data_0e69258ca62e7c32c77f5c1dd0aef07a
#
_entry.id   0e69258ca62e7c32c77f5c1dd0aef07a
#
_cell.length_a   1.000
_cell.length_b   1.000
_cell.length_c   1.000
_cell.angle_alpha   90.00
_cell.angle_beta   90.00
_cell.angle_gamma   90.00
#
_symmetry.space_group_name_H-M   'P 1'
#
loop_
_entity.id
_entity.type
_entity.pdbx_description
1 polymer ?
#
loop_
_entity_poly.entity_id
_entity_poly.type
_entity_poly.pdbx_seq_one_letter_code
_entity_poly.pdbx_strand_id
1 'polypeptide(L)'
;MSTPAWEQRFRAPISYLPEWSPSAPRNAVYVSNESGVWQVHTFDTETGARRQVTDHPVGLVDVVPTLDGEGVVWFQDESGDESGRWHVQPFSGGETRLFLDGVPHGWSEGLAQAPGIVVAAISDREGFAVYVSIAGGTAQAIHRVDHSVRLGSVELEGFLRGALSTDGTLLCLEHAEHGDLIHSALRVIDPRTGETVGERLDEAMSLAARCWSPVPGDQRLACDHERDGDTQPAIWNLETGDFERLQLDLDGEVSAADWWPDGSALLLHNIHEGRSYLHRYDLATGGLTPISTEPGYIWKARVRPYGSVWFAHEQGKRQRLVLDDTGTEILALGERAPASRPYESWHFENPHGQRVHGFLVTPDDSGGPFPVLMFVHGGPTWFDLDRWQPEVQAYVDAGFAVGMANYRGSIGYGRVWRDALIANIGGPELEDVNAGLADLVERGIADPERAVVGGHSWGGYVTLLELGKHPELWRCGIAGVPVGDYESGYEELSPLLQEYDRALLGGKTPKEVPNLMRDRNPINFADNVVAPVLFVIGRNDSRCPYAQAMAYVDKLAAREHPHEVYVFETGHGSFDVDERVRQVQTILGFLARHVPGIRVPDAVATQAG
;
A
#
# COMPACT_ATOMS: atom_id res chain seq x y z
N MET A 1 -11.79 -16.60 -29.79
CA MET A 1 -10.51 -17.03 -29.17
C MET A 1 -10.72 -17.01 -27.67
N SER A 2 -10.15 -17.93 -26.91
CA SER A 2 -10.26 -17.88 -25.44
C SER A 2 -9.41 -16.73 -24.91
N THR A 3 -9.87 -16.04 -23.87
CA THR A 3 -9.12 -15.01 -23.16
C THR A 3 -7.77 -15.59 -22.71
N PRO A 4 -6.61 -14.92 -22.96
CA PRO A 4 -5.31 -15.45 -22.57
C PRO A 4 -5.13 -15.50 -21.04
N ALA A 5 -4.27 -16.39 -20.54
CA ALA A 5 -4.12 -16.64 -19.09
C ALA A 5 -3.75 -15.38 -18.30
N TRP A 6 -2.86 -14.54 -18.84
CA TRP A 6 -2.48 -13.28 -18.18
C TRP A 6 -3.68 -12.35 -17.97
N GLU A 7 -4.58 -12.21 -18.96
CA GLU A 7 -5.78 -11.38 -18.85
C GLU A 7 -6.82 -12.01 -17.90
N GLN A 8 -6.99 -13.35 -17.93
CA GLN A 8 -7.86 -14.04 -16.97
C GLN A 8 -7.43 -13.79 -15.53
N ARG A 9 -6.13 -13.62 -15.24
CA ARG A 9 -5.64 -13.29 -13.89
C ARG A 9 -6.09 -11.92 -13.42
N PHE A 10 -6.14 -10.90 -14.30
CA PHE A 10 -6.71 -9.59 -13.96
C PHE A 10 -8.21 -9.65 -13.70
N ARG A 11 -8.92 -10.51 -14.45
CA ARG A 11 -10.38 -10.67 -14.35
C ARG A 11 -10.83 -11.57 -13.21
N ALA A 12 -9.91 -12.31 -12.61
CA ALA A 12 -10.24 -13.15 -11.48
C ALA A 12 -10.73 -12.32 -10.28
N PRO A 13 -11.91 -12.63 -9.70
CA PRO A 13 -12.43 -11.86 -8.60
C PRO A 13 -11.62 -12.09 -7.33
N ILE A 14 -11.31 -10.98 -6.66
CA ILE A 14 -10.67 -10.95 -5.35
C ILE A 14 -11.39 -9.95 -4.46
N SER A 15 -11.22 -10.06 -3.16
CA SER A 15 -11.77 -9.12 -2.18
C SER A 15 -10.77 -8.77 -1.10
N TYR A 16 -11.01 -7.67 -0.41
CA TYR A 16 -10.42 -7.42 0.89
C TYR A 16 -11.08 -8.29 1.96
N LEU A 17 -10.46 -8.36 3.15
CA LEU A 17 -11.06 -9.02 4.30
C LEU A 17 -12.38 -8.32 4.65
N PRO A 18 -13.50 -9.06 4.79
CA PRO A 18 -14.75 -8.46 5.23
C PRO A 18 -14.62 -7.81 6.62
N GLU A 19 -15.15 -6.61 6.75
CA GLU A 19 -15.22 -5.83 7.98
C GLU A 19 -16.58 -6.00 8.66
N TRP A 20 -16.58 -6.10 9.98
CA TRP A 20 -17.80 -6.22 10.79
C TRP A 20 -17.73 -5.35 12.04
N SER A 21 -18.88 -4.94 12.54
CA SER A 21 -18.97 -4.40 13.89
C SER A 21 -18.98 -5.52 14.93
N PRO A 22 -18.23 -5.41 16.05
CA PRO A 22 -18.30 -6.38 17.13
C PRO A 22 -19.70 -6.60 17.70
N SER A 23 -20.56 -5.59 17.69
CA SER A 23 -21.96 -5.67 18.15
C SER A 23 -22.91 -6.31 17.13
N ALA A 24 -22.52 -6.37 15.85
CA ALA A 24 -23.32 -6.95 14.77
C ALA A 24 -22.44 -7.80 13.81
N PRO A 25 -21.78 -8.86 14.33
CA PRO A 25 -20.75 -9.58 13.57
C PRO A 25 -21.30 -10.38 12.38
N ARG A 26 -22.62 -10.54 12.29
CA ARG A 26 -23.28 -11.16 11.15
C ARG A 26 -23.23 -10.27 9.90
N ASN A 27 -23.43 -8.97 10.08
CA ASN A 27 -23.47 -8.01 8.99
C ASN A 27 -22.05 -7.53 8.70
N ALA A 28 -21.44 -8.06 7.64
CA ALA A 28 -20.11 -7.68 7.19
C ALA A 28 -20.16 -6.88 5.88
N VAL A 29 -19.16 -6.04 5.67
CA VAL A 29 -18.98 -5.27 4.44
C VAL A 29 -17.61 -5.56 3.85
N TYR A 30 -17.47 -5.54 2.54
CA TYR A 30 -16.19 -5.76 1.86
C TYR A 30 -16.14 -5.03 0.54
N VAL A 31 -14.94 -4.91 -0.04
CA VAL A 31 -14.73 -4.45 -1.40
C VAL A 31 -14.23 -5.59 -2.27
N SER A 32 -14.67 -5.60 -3.54
CA SER A 32 -14.31 -6.63 -4.52
C SER A 32 -14.35 -6.07 -5.93
N ASN A 33 -13.54 -6.67 -6.82
CA ASN A 33 -13.55 -6.41 -8.26
C ASN A 33 -14.47 -7.37 -9.05
N GLU A 34 -15.37 -8.11 -8.40
CA GLU A 34 -16.22 -9.13 -9.06
C GLU A 34 -17.14 -8.56 -10.16
N SER A 35 -17.44 -7.27 -10.15
CA SER A 35 -18.20 -6.57 -11.21
C SER A 35 -17.32 -5.97 -12.33
N GLY A 36 -16.01 -6.20 -12.31
CA GLY A 36 -15.04 -5.59 -13.22
C GLY A 36 -14.46 -4.26 -12.75
N VAL A 37 -15.12 -3.59 -11.81
CA VAL A 37 -14.62 -2.40 -11.10
C VAL A 37 -14.71 -2.68 -9.60
N TRP A 38 -13.75 -2.20 -8.81
CA TRP A 38 -13.79 -2.37 -7.36
C TRP A 38 -14.99 -1.64 -6.75
N GLN A 39 -15.87 -2.40 -6.10
CA GLN A 39 -17.11 -1.90 -5.52
C GLN A 39 -17.30 -2.38 -4.09
N VAL A 40 -18.14 -1.66 -3.35
CA VAL A 40 -18.55 -1.99 -1.99
C VAL A 40 -19.69 -3.01 -2.01
N HIS A 41 -19.59 -4.01 -1.12
CA HIS A 41 -20.58 -5.07 -0.98
C HIS A 41 -20.97 -5.30 0.49
N THR A 42 -22.19 -5.80 0.71
CA THR A 42 -22.61 -6.40 1.99
C THR A 42 -22.44 -7.91 1.95
N PHE A 43 -22.23 -8.50 3.12
CA PHE A 43 -22.10 -9.94 3.32
C PHE A 43 -22.75 -10.37 4.63
N ASP A 44 -23.81 -11.17 4.53
CA ASP A 44 -24.41 -11.86 5.68
C ASP A 44 -23.61 -13.14 5.97
N THR A 45 -22.85 -13.13 7.05
CA THR A 45 -21.90 -14.21 7.38
C THR A 45 -22.55 -15.52 7.81
N GLU A 46 -23.85 -15.53 8.10
CA GLU A 46 -24.61 -16.74 8.45
C GLU A 46 -25.26 -17.41 7.23
N THR A 47 -25.83 -16.59 6.34
CA THR A 47 -26.55 -17.10 5.15
C THR A 47 -25.70 -17.16 3.90
N GLY A 48 -24.56 -16.45 3.88
CA GLY A 48 -23.74 -16.27 2.70
C GLY A 48 -24.31 -15.29 1.68
N ALA A 49 -25.41 -14.59 2.00
CA ALA A 49 -26.05 -13.63 1.10
C ALA A 49 -25.16 -12.40 0.89
N ARG A 50 -25.05 -11.98 -0.36
CA ARG A 50 -24.21 -10.83 -0.77
C ARG A 50 -25.04 -9.85 -1.61
N ARG A 51 -24.70 -8.56 -1.52
CA ARG A 51 -25.29 -7.51 -2.35
C ARG A 51 -24.23 -6.44 -2.67
N GLN A 52 -24.11 -6.09 -3.92
CA GLN A 52 -23.34 -4.90 -4.31
C GLN A 52 -24.06 -3.64 -3.84
N VAL A 53 -23.33 -2.73 -3.18
CA VAL A 53 -23.83 -1.48 -2.61
C VAL A 53 -23.65 -0.33 -3.58
N THR A 54 -22.47 -0.24 -4.19
CA THR A 54 -22.07 0.87 -5.06
C THR A 54 -21.94 0.41 -6.51
N ASP A 55 -22.08 1.36 -7.43
CA ASP A 55 -21.82 1.20 -8.87
C ASP A 55 -21.11 2.48 -9.33
N HIS A 56 -19.88 2.66 -8.82
CA HIS A 56 -19.10 3.88 -9.06
C HIS A 56 -18.06 3.62 -10.16
N PRO A 57 -17.99 4.49 -11.21
CA PRO A 57 -17.16 4.22 -12.38
C PRO A 57 -15.67 4.24 -12.10
N VAL A 58 -15.22 5.00 -11.10
CA VAL A 58 -13.80 5.07 -10.70
C VAL A 58 -13.40 3.91 -9.79
N GLY A 59 -14.38 3.30 -9.10
CA GLY A 59 -14.15 2.28 -8.08
C GLY A 59 -13.99 2.87 -6.68
N LEU A 60 -14.18 2.04 -5.66
CA LEU A 60 -14.14 2.42 -4.25
C LEU A 60 -13.47 1.31 -3.44
N VAL A 61 -12.64 1.68 -2.47
CA VAL A 61 -11.85 0.71 -1.69
C VAL A 61 -11.96 0.88 -0.17
N ASP A 62 -12.43 2.03 0.33
CA ASP A 62 -12.58 2.29 1.76
C ASP A 62 -14.01 2.04 2.20
N VAL A 63 -14.24 1.04 3.05
CA VAL A 63 -15.55 0.67 3.57
C VAL A 63 -15.48 0.21 5.02
N VAL A 64 -16.45 0.63 5.82
CA VAL A 64 -16.66 0.12 7.18
C VAL A 64 -18.17 -0.05 7.45
N PRO A 65 -18.60 -0.97 8.32
CA PRO A 65 -19.99 -0.99 8.77
C PRO A 65 -20.25 0.14 9.78
N THR A 66 -21.51 0.54 9.96
CA THR A 66 -21.90 1.29 11.17
C THR A 66 -21.78 0.40 12.41
N LEU A 67 -21.68 1.00 13.61
CA LEU A 67 -21.52 0.24 14.85
C LEU A 67 -22.65 -0.75 15.12
N ASP A 68 -23.90 -0.40 14.79
CA ASP A 68 -25.06 -1.27 14.89
C ASP A 68 -25.16 -2.31 13.78
N GLY A 69 -24.28 -2.22 12.76
CA GLY A 69 -24.28 -3.09 11.59
C GLY A 69 -25.45 -2.88 10.62
N GLU A 70 -26.28 -1.85 10.85
CA GLU A 70 -27.44 -1.54 10.01
C GLU A 70 -27.12 -0.65 8.82
N GLY A 71 -25.89 -0.14 8.73
CA GLY A 71 -25.41 0.71 7.64
C GLY A 71 -24.06 0.26 7.07
N VAL A 72 -23.85 0.66 5.83
CA VAL A 72 -22.56 0.54 5.10
C VAL A 72 -22.03 1.94 4.89
N VAL A 73 -20.82 2.21 5.31
CA VAL A 73 -20.14 3.51 5.20
C VAL A 73 -18.94 3.37 4.29
N TRP A 74 -18.81 4.26 3.30
CA TRP A 74 -17.65 4.27 2.40
C TRP A 74 -17.16 5.68 2.12
N PHE A 75 -15.88 5.80 1.78
CA PHE A 75 -15.32 7.03 1.26
C PHE A 75 -15.48 7.07 -0.26
N GLN A 76 -16.05 8.13 -0.78
CA GLN A 76 -16.30 8.29 -2.21
C GLN A 76 -15.42 9.39 -2.79
N ASP A 77 -14.49 8.96 -3.63
CA ASP A 77 -13.66 9.77 -4.50
C ASP A 77 -14.34 9.86 -5.88
N GLU A 78 -14.56 11.07 -6.39
CA GLU A 78 -15.33 11.30 -7.61
C GLU A 78 -14.52 11.12 -8.91
N SER A 79 -13.21 11.34 -8.87
CA SER A 79 -12.37 11.45 -10.07
C SER A 79 -11.10 10.59 -10.06
N GLY A 80 -10.85 9.87 -8.97
CA GLY A 80 -9.65 9.09 -8.75
C GLY A 80 -8.48 9.89 -8.17
N ASP A 81 -8.71 11.14 -7.73
CA ASP A 81 -7.71 11.99 -7.09
C ASP A 81 -7.61 11.80 -5.57
N GLU A 82 -8.30 10.76 -5.05
CA GLU A 82 -8.33 10.36 -3.65
C GLU A 82 -9.00 11.40 -2.72
N SER A 83 -9.60 12.45 -3.28
CA SER A 83 -10.32 13.47 -2.53
C SER A 83 -11.84 13.26 -2.62
N GLY A 84 -12.53 13.28 -1.46
CA GLY A 84 -13.93 12.88 -1.43
C GLY A 84 -14.65 13.17 -0.14
N ARG A 85 -15.69 12.37 0.13
CA ARG A 85 -16.51 12.43 1.34
C ARG A 85 -17.00 11.05 1.77
N TRP A 86 -17.36 10.92 3.05
CA TRP A 86 -17.97 9.72 3.62
C TRP A 86 -19.46 9.67 3.34
N HIS A 87 -19.92 8.53 2.77
CA HIS A 87 -21.30 8.23 2.46
C HIS A 87 -21.81 7.05 3.28
N VAL A 88 -23.13 6.94 3.43
CA VAL A 88 -23.77 5.80 4.10
C VAL A 88 -25.04 5.38 3.38
N GLN A 89 -25.28 4.06 3.35
CA GLN A 89 -26.53 3.44 2.89
C GLN A 89 -26.98 2.38 3.90
N PRO A 90 -28.30 2.13 4.09
CA PRO A 90 -28.75 0.98 4.88
C PRO A 90 -28.15 -0.35 4.38
N PHE A 91 -27.80 -1.25 5.28
CA PHE A 91 -27.24 -2.57 4.96
C PHE A 91 -28.16 -3.36 4.01
N SER A 92 -29.47 -3.28 4.20
CA SER A 92 -30.49 -3.90 3.36
C SER A 92 -30.74 -3.21 2.02
N GLY A 93 -30.10 -2.07 1.76
CA GLY A 93 -30.33 -1.20 0.61
C GLY A 93 -31.25 -0.02 0.92
N GLY A 94 -31.24 0.97 0.05
CA GLY A 94 -32.04 2.20 0.21
C GLY A 94 -31.30 3.43 -0.29
N GLU A 95 -31.67 4.59 0.22
CA GLU A 95 -31.10 5.86 -0.18
C GLU A 95 -29.68 6.05 0.38
N THR A 96 -28.77 6.52 -0.47
CA THR A 96 -27.42 6.94 -0.07
C THR A 96 -27.46 8.39 0.39
N ARG A 97 -26.75 8.68 1.50
CA ARG A 97 -26.62 10.03 2.05
C ARG A 97 -25.21 10.28 2.56
N LEU A 98 -24.88 11.53 2.83
CA LEU A 98 -23.63 11.84 3.55
C LEU A 98 -23.68 11.20 4.95
N PHE A 99 -22.56 10.63 5.36
CA PHE A 99 -22.44 9.99 6.68
C PHE A 99 -22.23 11.01 7.79
N LEU A 100 -21.45 12.07 7.52
CA LEU A 100 -21.11 13.11 8.49
C LEU A 100 -21.40 14.50 7.91
N ASP A 101 -22.38 15.19 8.46
CA ASP A 101 -22.58 16.61 8.21
C ASP A 101 -21.50 17.44 8.91
N GLY A 102 -20.99 18.48 8.26
CA GLY A 102 -19.98 19.38 8.82
C GLY A 102 -18.53 18.99 8.54
N VAL A 103 -18.30 17.80 7.96
CA VAL A 103 -16.97 17.41 7.46
C VAL A 103 -16.82 17.91 6.02
N PRO A 104 -15.76 18.68 5.68
CA PRO A 104 -15.55 19.18 4.32
C PRO A 104 -15.16 18.06 3.34
N HIS A 105 -15.11 18.40 2.06
CA HIS A 105 -14.46 17.60 1.03
C HIS A 105 -12.94 17.68 1.21
N GLY A 106 -12.23 16.56 1.06
CA GLY A 106 -10.77 16.49 1.19
C GLY A 106 -10.25 15.07 1.12
N TRP A 107 -8.98 14.88 1.43
CA TRP A 107 -8.35 13.56 1.53
C TRP A 107 -8.64 12.95 2.90
N SER A 108 -9.02 11.66 2.92
CA SER A 108 -9.33 10.98 4.18
C SER A 108 -8.08 10.62 4.96
N GLU A 109 -7.97 11.10 6.19
CA GLU A 109 -6.96 10.71 7.18
C GLU A 109 -7.56 9.75 8.23
N GLY A 110 -8.73 9.19 7.94
CA GLY A 110 -9.38 8.13 8.68
C GLY A 110 -10.76 8.44 9.21
N LEU A 111 -11.45 7.35 9.60
CA LEU A 111 -12.78 7.35 10.21
C LEU A 111 -12.79 6.39 11.40
N ALA A 112 -13.34 6.82 12.54
CA ALA A 112 -13.49 5.99 13.72
C ALA A 112 -14.87 6.16 14.34
N GLN A 113 -15.42 5.09 14.92
CA GLN A 113 -16.75 5.05 15.51
C GLN A 113 -16.70 4.38 16.89
N ALA A 114 -17.41 4.98 17.86
CA ALA A 114 -17.68 4.38 19.16
C ALA A 114 -19.10 4.78 19.61
N PRO A 115 -19.68 4.19 20.68
CA PRO A 115 -21.04 4.51 21.10
C PRO A 115 -21.29 6.00 21.30
N GLY A 116 -22.17 6.58 20.49
CA GLY A 116 -22.55 7.99 20.54
C GLY A 116 -21.50 8.98 20.02
N ILE A 117 -20.45 8.51 19.37
CA ILE A 117 -19.40 9.38 18.80
C ILE A 117 -18.89 8.83 17.46
N VAL A 118 -18.68 9.71 16.51
CA VAL A 118 -17.99 9.44 15.24
C VAL A 118 -16.93 10.50 15.04
N VAL A 119 -15.74 10.07 14.64
CA VAL A 119 -14.59 10.95 14.38
C VAL A 119 -14.13 10.72 12.96
N ALA A 120 -13.87 11.81 12.23
CA ALA A 120 -13.21 11.78 10.93
C ALA A 120 -12.01 12.73 10.92
N ALA A 121 -10.90 12.29 10.36
CA ALA A 121 -9.80 13.18 10.05
C ALA A 121 -9.74 13.41 8.54
N ILE A 122 -9.49 14.64 8.13
CA ILE A 122 -9.44 15.09 6.74
C ILE A 122 -8.26 16.04 6.59
N SER A 123 -7.55 15.92 5.47
CA SER A 123 -6.63 16.95 5.01
C SER A 123 -7.19 17.68 3.78
N ASP A 124 -6.89 18.95 3.70
CA ASP A 124 -7.17 19.83 2.57
C ASP A 124 -6.00 20.79 2.34
N ARG A 125 -6.12 21.74 1.41
CA ARG A 125 -5.05 22.71 1.13
C ARG A 125 -4.75 23.68 2.30
N GLU A 126 -5.58 23.66 3.35
CA GLU A 126 -5.39 24.46 4.58
C GLU A 126 -4.73 23.66 5.72
N GLY A 127 -4.43 22.37 5.51
CA GLY A 127 -3.79 21.47 6.47
C GLY A 127 -4.67 20.30 6.89
N PHE A 128 -4.50 19.84 8.14
CA PHE A 128 -5.13 18.65 8.68
C PHE A 128 -6.13 19.01 9.78
N ALA A 129 -7.27 18.36 9.80
CA ALA A 129 -8.29 18.60 10.82
C ALA A 129 -8.99 17.32 11.28
N VAL A 130 -9.26 17.24 12.58
CA VAL A 130 -10.04 16.18 13.21
C VAL A 130 -11.43 16.71 13.57
N TYR A 131 -12.45 16.06 13.05
CA TYR A 131 -13.85 16.40 13.23
C TYR A 131 -14.53 15.35 14.11
N VAL A 132 -15.36 15.80 15.04
CA VAL A 132 -16.11 14.94 15.95
C VAL A 132 -17.60 15.23 15.86
N SER A 133 -18.41 14.19 15.64
CA SER A 133 -19.87 14.20 15.75
C SER A 133 -20.27 13.45 17.02
N ILE A 134 -21.04 14.10 17.89
CA ILE A 134 -21.58 13.51 19.13
C ILE A 134 -23.08 13.33 18.96
N ALA A 135 -23.57 12.14 19.31
CA ALA A 135 -24.99 11.75 19.29
C ALA A 135 -25.68 12.04 17.93
N GLY A 136 -24.94 11.91 16.82
CA GLY A 136 -25.45 12.15 15.47
C GLY A 136 -25.65 13.63 15.11
N GLY A 137 -25.08 14.55 15.89
CA GLY A 137 -25.06 15.98 15.57
C GLY A 137 -24.07 16.33 14.46
N THR A 138 -24.13 17.58 13.98
CA THR A 138 -23.16 18.11 13.00
C THR A 138 -21.74 18.03 13.56
N ALA A 139 -20.81 17.48 12.79
CA ALA A 139 -19.42 17.34 13.19
C ALA A 139 -18.76 18.70 13.37
N GLN A 140 -17.94 18.83 14.41
CA GLN A 140 -17.17 20.03 14.74
C GLN A 140 -15.68 19.72 14.71
N ALA A 141 -14.87 20.62 14.15
CA ALA A 141 -13.43 20.50 14.23
C ALA A 141 -12.95 20.71 15.68
N ILE A 142 -12.26 19.73 16.23
CA ILE A 142 -11.67 19.79 17.59
C ILE A 142 -10.17 19.99 17.57
N HIS A 143 -9.53 19.69 16.44
CA HIS A 143 -8.08 19.82 16.25
C HIS A 143 -7.82 20.24 14.81
N ARG A 144 -6.98 21.26 14.60
CA ARG A 144 -6.55 21.71 13.27
C ARG A 144 -5.10 22.11 13.33
N VAL A 145 -4.29 21.56 12.45
CA VAL A 145 -2.82 21.74 12.42
C VAL A 145 -2.30 21.73 11.00
N ASP A 146 -1.10 22.28 10.82
CA ASP A 146 -0.41 22.33 9.53
C ASP A 146 0.37 21.04 9.22
N HIS A 147 0.50 20.15 10.19
CA HIS A 147 1.23 18.88 10.07
C HIS A 147 0.29 17.68 10.09
N SER A 148 0.73 16.55 9.55
CA SER A 148 -0.06 15.34 9.48
C SER A 148 -0.62 14.92 10.82
N VAL A 149 -1.93 14.66 10.85
CA VAL A 149 -2.64 14.01 11.94
C VAL A 149 -3.61 13.00 11.34
N ARG A 150 -3.52 11.74 11.78
CA ARG A 150 -4.31 10.62 11.29
C ARG A 150 -5.00 9.87 12.42
N LEU A 151 -6.08 9.17 12.10
CA LEU A 151 -6.83 8.32 13.04
C LEU A 151 -6.26 6.90 13.05
N GLY A 152 -5.28 6.64 13.91
CA GLY A 152 -4.55 5.38 13.95
C GLY A 152 -3.59 5.20 12.79
N SER A 153 -2.92 4.06 12.74
CA SER A 153 -1.94 3.76 11.71
C SER A 153 -2.58 3.28 10.42
N VAL A 154 -2.00 3.65 9.30
CA VAL A 154 -2.37 3.12 7.99
C VAL A 154 -1.99 1.65 7.92
N GLU A 155 -2.97 0.77 7.75
CA GLU A 155 -2.73 -0.60 7.34
C GLU A 155 -2.46 -0.67 5.83
N LEU A 156 -1.80 -1.73 5.35
CA LEU A 156 -1.42 -1.88 3.94
C LEU A 156 -2.61 -1.88 2.97
N GLU A 157 -3.82 -2.15 3.45
CA GLU A 157 -5.07 -2.05 2.68
C GLU A 157 -5.84 -0.74 2.89
N GLY A 158 -5.21 0.29 3.49
CA GLY A 158 -5.82 1.62 3.65
C GLY A 158 -6.77 1.77 4.84
N PHE A 159 -7.00 0.71 5.63
CA PHE A 159 -7.87 0.77 6.81
C PHE A 159 -7.12 1.30 8.02
N LEU A 160 -7.69 2.32 8.66
CA LEU A 160 -7.17 2.92 9.88
C LEU A 160 -7.86 2.31 11.10
N ARG A 161 -7.07 1.89 12.07
CA ARG A 161 -7.53 1.34 13.35
C ARG A 161 -6.78 1.97 14.51
N GLY A 162 -7.25 1.68 15.70
CA GLY A 162 -6.61 2.15 16.92
C GLY A 162 -6.92 3.60 17.29
N ALA A 163 -7.83 4.26 16.57
CA ALA A 163 -8.16 5.64 16.88
C ALA A 163 -9.00 5.78 18.13
N LEU A 164 -10.23 5.26 18.17
CA LEU A 164 -11.14 5.39 19.33
C LEU A 164 -11.09 4.18 20.25
N SER A 165 -11.05 4.42 21.57
CA SER A 165 -11.32 3.40 22.59
C SER A 165 -12.73 2.85 22.42
N THR A 166 -12.95 1.61 22.89
CA THR A 166 -14.21 0.89 22.73
C THR A 166 -15.42 1.64 23.33
N ASP A 167 -15.21 2.43 24.38
CA ASP A 167 -16.23 3.28 25.00
C ASP A 167 -16.30 4.71 24.44
N GLY A 168 -15.40 5.06 23.50
CA GLY A 168 -15.32 6.38 22.87
C GLY A 168 -14.87 7.52 23.79
N THR A 169 -14.17 7.20 24.88
CA THR A 169 -13.66 8.21 25.83
C THR A 169 -12.27 8.70 25.49
N LEU A 170 -11.49 7.91 24.75
CA LEU A 170 -10.12 8.22 24.35
C LEU A 170 -9.98 8.14 22.82
N LEU A 171 -9.31 9.13 22.25
CA LEU A 171 -8.97 9.18 20.82
C LEU A 171 -7.46 9.24 20.66
N CYS A 172 -6.88 8.23 20.03
CA CYS A 172 -5.47 8.24 19.67
C CYS A 172 -5.29 8.85 18.28
N LEU A 173 -4.42 9.82 18.19
CA LEU A 173 -3.96 10.47 16.98
C LEU A 173 -2.52 10.03 16.71
N GLU A 174 -2.24 9.57 15.49
CA GLU A 174 -0.89 9.45 14.97
C GLU A 174 -0.55 10.77 14.30
N HIS A 175 0.57 11.39 14.68
CA HIS A 175 0.87 12.74 14.22
C HIS A 175 2.35 12.99 13.92
N ALA A 176 2.59 14.00 13.08
CA ALA A 176 3.92 14.48 12.70
C ALA A 176 4.14 15.96 13.07
N GLU A 177 3.47 16.48 14.10
CA GLU A 177 3.56 17.91 14.50
C GLU A 177 4.98 18.34 14.92
N HIS A 178 5.87 17.38 15.16
CA HIS A 178 7.30 17.61 15.35
C HIS A 178 8.10 17.75 14.05
N GLY A 179 7.43 17.63 12.87
CA GLY A 179 8.01 17.87 11.55
C GLY A 179 8.61 16.66 10.86
N ASP A 180 8.36 15.42 11.36
CA ASP A 180 8.88 14.18 10.79
C ASP A 180 7.76 13.13 10.65
N LEU A 181 7.23 12.98 9.43
CA LEU A 181 6.16 12.02 9.16
C LEU A 181 6.66 10.57 9.09
N ILE A 182 7.94 10.34 8.77
CA ILE A 182 8.50 8.98 8.74
C ILE A 182 8.59 8.40 10.15
N HIS A 183 8.82 9.24 11.14
CA HIS A 183 8.91 8.85 12.55
C HIS A 183 7.74 9.45 13.34
N SER A 184 6.53 8.95 13.07
CA SER A 184 5.29 9.44 13.68
C SER A 184 5.28 9.28 15.21
N ALA A 185 4.58 10.20 15.88
CA ALA A 185 4.29 10.19 17.31
C ALA A 185 2.84 9.85 17.60
N LEU A 186 2.52 9.50 18.84
CA LEU A 186 1.17 9.21 19.30
C LEU A 186 0.71 10.23 20.34
N ARG A 187 -0.50 10.78 20.14
CA ARG A 187 -1.20 11.61 21.12
C ARG A 187 -2.59 11.05 21.39
N VAL A 188 -2.91 10.85 22.66
CA VAL A 188 -4.25 10.47 23.09
C VAL A 188 -4.96 11.68 23.70
N ILE A 189 -6.16 11.96 23.22
CA ILE A 189 -7.00 13.07 23.66
C ILE A 189 -8.37 12.58 24.12
N ASP A 190 -9.05 13.35 24.95
CA ASP A 190 -10.50 13.25 25.11
C ASP A 190 -11.18 13.85 23.87
N PRO A 191 -11.90 13.06 23.06
CA PRO A 191 -12.49 13.57 21.81
C PRO A 191 -13.66 14.55 22.02
N ARG A 192 -14.15 14.74 23.24
CA ARG A 192 -15.21 15.70 23.55
C ARG A 192 -14.68 17.07 23.93
N THR A 193 -13.51 17.12 24.55
CA THR A 193 -12.88 18.35 25.03
C THR A 193 -11.68 18.77 24.20
N GLY A 194 -11.02 17.85 23.51
CA GLY A 194 -9.75 18.04 22.84
C GLY A 194 -8.54 18.05 23.80
N GLU A 195 -8.75 17.81 25.10
CA GLU A 195 -7.67 17.78 26.08
C GLU A 195 -6.75 16.58 25.90
N THR A 196 -5.44 16.80 25.94
CA THR A 196 -4.44 15.72 25.86
C THR A 196 -4.41 14.91 27.14
N VAL A 197 -4.61 13.60 27.03
CA VAL A 197 -4.54 12.61 28.10
C VAL A 197 -3.15 11.99 28.20
N GLY A 198 -2.50 11.78 27.05
CA GLY A 198 -1.15 11.22 26.99
C GLY A 198 -0.49 11.49 25.64
N GLU A 199 0.84 11.50 25.64
CA GLU A 199 1.62 11.69 24.41
C GLU A 199 2.90 10.86 24.46
N ARG A 200 3.32 10.32 23.33
CA ARG A 200 4.57 9.60 23.17
C ARG A 200 5.24 9.97 21.86
N LEU A 201 6.50 10.31 22.00
CA LEU A 201 7.41 10.61 20.89
C LEU A 201 8.72 9.87 21.18
N ASP A 202 9.16 9.07 20.24
CA ASP A 202 10.50 8.47 20.23
C ASP A 202 11.33 9.20 19.16
N GLU A 203 12.43 9.83 19.55
CA GLU A 203 13.25 10.61 18.61
C GLU A 203 13.83 9.70 17.51
N ALA A 204 13.59 10.06 16.25
CA ALA A 204 14.01 9.31 15.06
C ALA A 204 13.55 7.84 15.04
N MET A 205 12.40 7.56 15.61
CA MET A 205 11.75 6.24 15.60
C MET A 205 10.25 6.38 15.50
N SER A 206 9.60 5.53 14.70
CA SER A 206 8.16 5.54 14.54
C SER A 206 7.43 4.88 15.71
N LEU A 207 6.31 5.46 16.07
CA LEU A 207 5.29 4.84 16.92
C LEU A 207 3.99 4.75 16.12
N ALA A 208 3.33 3.59 16.19
CA ALA A 208 2.09 3.35 15.48
C ALA A 208 1.00 2.83 16.41
N ALA A 209 -0.20 3.44 16.37
CA ALA A 209 -1.36 2.96 17.12
C ALA A 209 -2.05 1.84 16.35
N ARG A 210 -2.25 0.67 16.98
CA ARG A 210 -2.83 -0.49 16.29
C ARG A 210 -4.28 -0.75 16.64
N CYS A 211 -4.58 -1.04 17.88
CA CYS A 211 -5.94 -1.30 18.33
C CYS A 211 -6.09 -1.16 19.85
N TRP A 212 -7.21 -0.59 20.28
CA TRP A 212 -7.60 -0.55 21.69
C TRP A 212 -8.09 -1.92 22.16
N SER A 213 -7.91 -2.18 23.46
CA SER A 213 -8.56 -3.33 24.10
C SER A 213 -10.06 -3.33 23.84
N PRO A 214 -10.67 -4.47 23.45
CA PRO A 214 -12.09 -4.58 23.22
C PRO A 214 -12.92 -4.60 24.50
N VAL A 215 -12.28 -4.69 25.68
CA VAL A 215 -12.95 -4.75 26.98
C VAL A 215 -13.40 -3.35 27.39
N PRO A 216 -14.70 -3.12 27.64
CA PRO A 216 -15.20 -1.80 28.04
C PRO A 216 -14.48 -1.25 29.29
N GLY A 217 -13.99 -0.02 29.19
CA GLY A 217 -13.25 0.67 30.26
C GLY A 217 -11.79 0.27 30.41
N ASP A 218 -11.30 -0.69 29.62
CA ASP A 218 -9.87 -1.02 29.57
C ASP A 218 -9.15 -0.01 28.68
N GLN A 219 -8.21 0.73 29.25
CA GLN A 219 -7.47 1.80 28.59
C GLN A 219 -6.13 1.34 27.98
N ARG A 220 -5.98 0.05 27.67
CA ARG A 220 -4.80 -0.48 26.98
C ARG A 220 -4.93 -0.32 25.48
N LEU A 221 -3.91 0.32 24.88
CA LEU A 221 -3.75 0.47 23.44
C LEU A 221 -2.56 -0.39 22.99
N ALA A 222 -2.79 -1.33 22.07
CA ALA A 222 -1.70 -2.00 21.39
C ALA A 222 -1.08 -1.04 20.37
N CYS A 223 0.22 -0.91 20.43
CA CYS A 223 1.04 -0.02 19.61
C CYS A 223 2.22 -0.79 19.03
N ASP A 224 2.85 -0.23 17.99
CA ASP A 224 4.16 -0.67 17.54
C ASP A 224 5.21 0.39 17.83
N HIS A 225 6.46 -0.05 17.99
CA HIS A 225 7.63 0.80 18.19
C HIS A 225 8.86 0.23 17.45
N GLU A 226 9.90 1.05 17.28
CA GLU A 226 11.13 0.69 16.55
C GLU A 226 12.40 0.76 17.45
N ARG A 227 12.24 0.70 18.77
CA ARG A 227 13.34 0.92 19.72
C ARG A 227 14.46 -0.11 19.63
N ASP A 228 14.17 -1.31 19.16
CA ASP A 228 15.11 -2.41 19.02
C ASP A 228 15.62 -2.59 17.57
N GLY A 229 15.27 -1.64 16.66
CA GLY A 229 15.69 -1.62 15.25
C GLY A 229 14.60 -2.07 14.30
N ASP A 230 13.93 -3.16 14.61
CA ASP A 230 12.76 -3.67 13.90
C ASP A 230 11.46 -3.18 14.54
N THR A 231 10.39 -3.17 13.77
CA THR A 231 9.04 -2.91 14.30
C THR A 231 8.63 -4.03 15.25
N GLN A 232 8.28 -3.68 16.49
CA GLN A 232 7.88 -4.62 17.54
C GLN A 232 6.64 -4.09 18.28
N PRO A 233 5.74 -4.98 18.76
CA PRO A 233 4.54 -4.57 19.46
C PRO A 233 4.80 -4.19 20.92
N ALA A 234 3.98 -3.25 21.40
CA ALA A 234 3.93 -2.84 22.81
C ALA A 234 2.47 -2.61 23.23
N ILE A 235 2.23 -2.53 24.53
CA ILE A 235 0.97 -2.12 25.11
C ILE A 235 1.17 -0.82 25.89
N TRP A 236 0.46 0.22 25.49
CA TRP A 236 0.38 1.46 26.23
C TRP A 236 -0.88 1.47 27.09
N ASN A 237 -0.70 1.46 28.42
CA ASN A 237 -1.79 1.59 29.37
C ASN A 237 -1.95 3.06 29.77
N LEU A 238 -3.05 3.70 29.37
CA LEU A 238 -3.29 5.13 29.60
C LEU A 238 -3.68 5.41 31.06
N GLU A 239 -4.23 4.43 31.80
CA GLU A 239 -4.57 4.58 33.22
C GLU A 239 -3.33 4.68 34.10
N THR A 240 -2.31 3.81 33.85
CA THR A 240 -1.06 3.79 34.64
C THR A 240 0.07 4.59 34.02
N GLY A 241 -0.02 4.90 32.72
CA GLY A 241 1.03 5.52 31.93
C GLY A 241 2.13 4.56 31.47
N ASP A 242 2.04 3.26 31.79
CA ASP A 242 3.02 2.26 31.43
C ASP A 242 3.03 2.00 29.92
N PHE A 243 4.23 1.72 29.39
CA PHE A 243 4.45 1.29 28.01
C PHE A 243 5.27 0.00 28.03
N GLU A 244 4.56 -1.12 27.96
CA GLU A 244 5.13 -2.45 28.05
C GLU A 244 5.49 -2.97 26.65
N ARG A 245 6.80 -3.15 26.39
CA ARG A 245 7.28 -3.76 25.14
C ARG A 245 7.14 -5.27 25.25
N LEU A 246 6.57 -5.91 24.24
CA LEU A 246 6.46 -7.36 24.20
C LEU A 246 7.82 -7.96 23.79
N GLN A 247 8.26 -8.97 24.54
CA GLN A 247 9.51 -9.68 24.23
C GLN A 247 9.16 -10.90 23.38
N LEU A 248 9.56 -10.89 22.12
CA LEU A 248 9.24 -11.92 21.14
C LEU A 248 10.53 -12.54 20.60
N ASP A 249 10.51 -13.86 20.44
CA ASP A 249 11.58 -14.62 19.76
C ASP A 249 11.08 -14.95 18.33
N LEU A 250 11.01 -13.93 17.50
CA LEU A 250 10.58 -14.01 16.10
C LEU A 250 11.53 -13.17 15.23
N ASP A 251 11.92 -13.72 14.10
CA ASP A 251 12.67 -12.97 13.10
C ASP A 251 11.76 -11.99 12.33
N GLY A 252 12.31 -10.80 11.98
CA GLY A 252 11.63 -9.78 11.20
C GLY A 252 10.76 -8.84 12.04
N GLU A 253 9.85 -8.15 11.36
CA GLU A 253 8.99 -7.16 11.98
C GLU A 253 7.69 -7.79 12.48
N VAL A 254 7.22 -7.37 13.64
CA VAL A 254 5.99 -7.85 14.26
C VAL A 254 5.10 -6.69 14.65
N SER A 255 3.83 -6.76 14.25
CA SER A 255 2.81 -5.77 14.58
C SER A 255 1.63 -6.41 15.32
N ALA A 256 0.98 -5.63 16.19
CA ALA A 256 -0.28 -6.05 16.77
C ALA A 256 -1.42 -5.89 15.75
N ALA A 257 -2.04 -6.99 15.31
CA ALA A 257 -3.13 -6.96 14.33
C ALA A 257 -4.51 -6.79 14.98
N ASP A 258 -4.78 -7.47 16.10
CA ASP A 258 -6.06 -7.39 16.83
C ASP A 258 -5.93 -7.93 18.26
N TRP A 259 -6.97 -7.76 19.04
CA TRP A 259 -7.12 -8.35 20.36
C TRP A 259 -8.08 -9.54 20.34
N TRP A 260 -7.85 -10.51 21.25
CA TRP A 260 -8.93 -11.44 21.60
C TRP A 260 -10.04 -10.70 22.36
N PRO A 261 -11.32 -11.09 22.16
CA PRO A 261 -12.47 -10.33 22.67
C PRO A 261 -12.52 -10.15 24.20
N ASP A 262 -11.86 -11.02 24.95
CA ASP A 262 -11.75 -10.95 26.41
C ASP A 262 -10.54 -10.14 26.91
N GLY A 263 -9.75 -9.56 26.00
CA GLY A 263 -8.55 -8.79 26.33
C GLY A 263 -7.38 -9.61 26.86
N SER A 264 -7.42 -10.94 26.75
CA SER A 264 -6.41 -11.85 27.30
C SER A 264 -5.20 -12.07 26.39
N ALA A 265 -5.33 -11.80 25.11
CA ALA A 265 -4.29 -12.09 24.12
C ALA A 265 -4.32 -11.09 22.95
N LEU A 266 -3.19 -10.97 22.26
CA LEU A 266 -3.04 -10.26 20.98
C LEU A 266 -2.89 -11.24 19.83
N LEU A 267 -3.51 -10.88 18.69
CA LEU A 267 -3.16 -11.42 17.39
C LEU A 267 -1.97 -10.63 16.85
N LEU A 268 -0.86 -11.30 16.60
CA LEU A 268 0.34 -10.70 16.06
C LEU A 268 0.48 -11.08 14.58
N HIS A 269 0.87 -10.10 13.78
CA HIS A 269 1.25 -10.24 12.37
C HIS A 269 2.76 -10.07 12.25
N ASN A 270 3.45 -11.17 11.96
CA ASN A 270 4.90 -11.18 11.79
C ASN A 270 5.24 -11.18 10.29
N ILE A 271 6.12 -10.29 9.88
CA ILE A 271 6.60 -10.15 8.49
C ILE A 271 8.09 -10.47 8.48
N HIS A 272 8.47 -11.45 7.67
CA HIS A 272 9.86 -11.81 7.45
C HIS A 272 10.12 -12.11 5.97
N GLU A 273 11.08 -11.41 5.38
CA GLU A 273 11.47 -11.56 3.96
C GLU A 273 10.26 -11.59 3.01
N GLY A 274 9.37 -10.59 3.11
CA GLY A 274 8.21 -10.42 2.22
C GLY A 274 7.11 -11.49 2.36
N ARG A 275 7.16 -12.32 3.38
CA ARG A 275 6.12 -13.28 3.78
C ARG A 275 5.59 -12.96 5.16
N SER A 276 4.37 -13.35 5.46
CA SER A 276 3.78 -13.07 6.75
C SER A 276 3.20 -14.29 7.44
N TYR A 277 3.18 -14.22 8.77
CA TYR A 277 2.76 -15.29 9.67
C TYR A 277 1.90 -14.69 10.79
N LEU A 278 0.96 -15.48 11.32
CA LEU A 278 0.10 -15.07 12.42
C LEU A 278 0.43 -15.85 13.70
N HIS A 279 0.38 -15.14 14.82
CA HIS A 279 0.59 -15.73 16.14
C HIS A 279 -0.43 -15.21 17.14
N ARG A 280 -0.85 -16.07 18.07
CA ARG A 280 -1.56 -15.65 19.27
C ARG A 280 -0.54 -15.46 20.40
N TYR A 281 -0.50 -14.27 20.98
CA TYR A 281 0.33 -13.95 22.14
C TYR A 281 -0.54 -13.83 23.39
N ASP A 282 -0.33 -14.70 24.37
CA ASP A 282 -1.08 -14.71 25.64
C ASP A 282 -0.43 -13.75 26.64
N LEU A 283 -1.17 -12.75 27.08
CA LEU A 283 -0.63 -11.68 27.92
C LEU A 283 -0.28 -12.11 29.35
N ALA A 284 -0.94 -13.13 29.88
CA ALA A 284 -0.69 -13.57 31.24
C ALA A 284 0.57 -14.43 31.36
N THR A 285 0.90 -15.19 30.30
CA THR A 285 1.99 -16.15 30.31
C THR A 285 3.18 -15.74 29.44
N GLY A 286 2.99 -14.77 28.53
CA GLY A 286 3.95 -14.45 27.46
C GLY A 286 4.06 -15.57 26.40
N GLY A 287 3.12 -16.53 26.42
CA GLY A 287 3.12 -17.67 25.50
C GLY A 287 2.77 -17.30 24.08
N LEU A 288 3.60 -17.72 23.12
CA LEU A 288 3.41 -17.51 21.69
C LEU A 288 2.92 -18.81 21.03
N THR A 289 1.78 -18.75 20.34
CA THR A 289 1.19 -19.89 19.64
C THR A 289 1.00 -19.54 18.16
N PRO A 290 1.63 -20.25 17.22
CA PRO A 290 1.45 -19.98 15.80
C PRO A 290 0.02 -20.33 15.35
N ILE A 291 -0.53 -19.51 14.46
CA ILE A 291 -1.74 -19.81 13.69
C ILE A 291 -1.26 -20.31 12.34
N SER A 292 -1.60 -21.57 12.00
CA SER A 292 -1.08 -22.23 10.80
C SER A 292 -1.57 -21.53 9.54
N THR A 293 -0.64 -21.05 8.72
CA THR A 293 -0.89 -20.51 7.39
C THR A 293 0.09 -21.09 6.38
N GLU A 294 -0.33 -21.17 5.11
CA GLU A 294 0.61 -21.47 4.04
C GLU A 294 1.59 -20.30 3.86
N PRO A 295 2.81 -20.54 3.33
CA PRO A 295 3.70 -19.44 2.93
C PRO A 295 3.00 -18.49 1.95
N GLY A 296 3.20 -17.19 2.10
CA GLY A 296 2.58 -16.14 1.29
C GLY A 296 2.47 -14.84 2.08
N TYR A 297 1.56 -13.99 1.69
CA TYR A 297 1.32 -12.73 2.38
C TYR A 297 -0.11 -12.63 2.90
N ILE A 298 -0.25 -12.15 4.12
CA ILE A 298 -1.52 -11.87 4.79
C ILE A 298 -1.69 -10.35 4.83
N TRP A 299 -2.66 -9.84 4.08
CA TRP A 299 -2.92 -8.39 4.04
C TRP A 299 -3.51 -7.87 5.33
N LYS A 300 -4.47 -8.62 5.86
CA LYS A 300 -5.20 -8.25 7.06
C LYS A 300 -5.66 -9.49 7.80
N ALA A 301 -5.64 -9.44 9.12
CA ALA A 301 -6.17 -10.49 9.98
C ALA A 301 -6.95 -9.88 11.14
N ARG A 302 -8.06 -10.53 11.53
CA ARG A 302 -8.92 -10.07 12.61
C ARG A 302 -9.45 -11.24 13.44
N VAL A 303 -9.64 -10.99 14.72
CA VAL A 303 -10.29 -11.92 15.65
C VAL A 303 -11.79 -11.70 15.66
N ARG A 304 -12.57 -12.73 15.35
CA ARG A 304 -14.04 -12.72 15.45
C ARG A 304 -14.50 -12.67 16.91
N PRO A 305 -15.70 -12.19 17.21
CA PRO A 305 -16.23 -12.15 18.59
C PRO A 305 -16.24 -13.49 19.32
N TYR A 306 -16.18 -14.60 18.59
CA TYR A 306 -16.15 -15.97 19.14
C TYR A 306 -14.73 -16.58 19.17
N GLY A 307 -13.70 -15.80 18.87
CA GLY A 307 -12.29 -16.19 19.00
C GLY A 307 -11.64 -16.82 17.78
N SER A 308 -12.39 -17.13 16.69
CA SER A 308 -11.78 -17.55 15.42
C SER A 308 -11.10 -16.36 14.72
N VAL A 309 -10.05 -16.64 13.95
CA VAL A 309 -9.33 -15.60 13.20
C VAL A 309 -9.71 -15.68 11.73
N TRP A 310 -10.08 -14.54 11.14
CA TRP A 310 -10.25 -14.40 9.70
C TRP A 310 -9.11 -13.58 9.13
N PHE A 311 -8.64 -13.97 7.94
CA PHE A 311 -7.53 -13.27 7.28
C PHE A 311 -7.62 -13.34 5.75
N ALA A 312 -7.09 -12.31 5.09
CA ALA A 312 -6.95 -12.25 3.64
C ALA A 312 -5.53 -12.69 3.25
N HIS A 313 -5.40 -13.83 2.58
CA HIS A 313 -4.13 -14.47 2.26
C HIS A 313 -3.94 -14.65 0.75
N GLU A 314 -2.76 -14.34 0.24
CA GLU A 314 -2.38 -14.55 -1.15
C GLU A 314 -0.93 -15.04 -1.30
N GLN A 315 -0.59 -15.44 -2.51
CA GLN A 315 0.77 -15.88 -2.89
C GLN A 315 1.04 -15.42 -4.32
N GLY A 316 2.28 -15.25 -4.70
CA GLY A 316 2.63 -14.97 -6.10
C GLY A 316 1.98 -15.94 -7.09
N LYS A 317 1.83 -17.20 -6.71
CA LYS A 317 1.23 -18.25 -7.53
C LYS A 317 -0.31 -18.38 -7.43
N ARG A 318 -0.96 -17.69 -6.47
CA ARG A 318 -2.40 -17.85 -6.15
C ARG A 318 -3.04 -16.54 -5.74
N GLN A 319 -4.19 -16.22 -6.34
CA GLN A 319 -5.01 -15.07 -5.98
C GLN A 319 -5.40 -15.05 -4.50
N ARG A 320 -5.75 -13.87 -4.03
CA ARG A 320 -6.23 -13.63 -2.66
C ARG A 320 -7.45 -14.48 -2.32
N LEU A 321 -7.42 -15.05 -1.12
CA LEU A 321 -8.52 -15.79 -0.49
C LEU A 321 -8.81 -15.20 0.88
N VAL A 322 -10.06 -15.19 1.28
CA VAL A 322 -10.48 -14.90 2.64
C VAL A 322 -10.67 -16.22 3.37
N LEU A 323 -9.83 -16.48 4.36
CA LEU A 323 -9.76 -17.75 5.09
C LEU A 323 -10.03 -17.55 6.58
N ASP A 324 -10.46 -18.60 7.26
CA ASP A 324 -10.38 -18.70 8.71
C ASP A 324 -9.13 -19.45 9.18
N ASP A 325 -8.92 -19.50 10.50
CA ASP A 325 -7.80 -20.18 11.15
C ASP A 325 -7.83 -21.72 11.04
N THR A 326 -8.89 -22.31 10.46
CA THR A 326 -8.96 -23.72 10.05
C THR A 326 -8.56 -23.93 8.60
N GLY A 327 -8.33 -22.86 7.84
CA GLY A 327 -8.08 -22.86 6.39
C GLY A 327 -9.34 -22.95 5.53
N THR A 328 -10.52 -22.79 6.15
CA THR A 328 -11.79 -22.73 5.42
C THR A 328 -11.95 -21.40 4.71
N GLU A 329 -12.34 -21.42 3.44
CA GLU A 329 -12.65 -20.19 2.70
C GLU A 329 -14.02 -19.63 3.13
N ILE A 330 -13.99 -18.39 3.64
CA ILE A 330 -15.17 -17.69 4.19
C ILE A 330 -15.95 -16.98 3.10
N LEU A 331 -15.26 -16.43 2.11
CA LEU A 331 -15.86 -15.65 1.03
C LEU A 331 -15.35 -16.16 -0.32
N ALA A 332 -16.11 -17.05 -0.96
CA ALA A 332 -15.80 -17.55 -2.29
C ALA A 332 -16.39 -16.63 -3.37
N LEU A 333 -15.52 -16.09 -4.22
CA LEU A 333 -15.87 -15.21 -5.33
C LEU A 333 -15.58 -15.90 -6.66
N GLY A 334 -16.59 -16.17 -7.48
CA GLY A 334 -16.46 -16.61 -8.86
C GLY A 334 -15.40 -17.69 -9.17
N GLU A 335 -14.88 -17.67 -10.39
CA GLU A 335 -13.88 -18.63 -10.86
C GLU A 335 -12.46 -18.23 -10.41
N ARG A 336 -11.62 -19.26 -10.20
CA ARG A 336 -10.22 -19.08 -9.86
C ARG A 336 -9.39 -18.61 -11.05
N ALA A 337 -8.39 -17.80 -10.76
CA ALA A 337 -7.39 -17.43 -11.74
C ALA A 337 -6.60 -18.66 -12.24
N PRO A 338 -6.11 -18.63 -13.48
CA PRO A 338 -5.14 -19.61 -13.95
C PRO A 338 -3.90 -19.64 -13.04
N ALA A 339 -3.27 -20.82 -12.93
CA ALA A 339 -2.04 -20.99 -12.18
C ALA A 339 -0.95 -20.00 -12.65
N SER A 340 -0.14 -19.53 -11.72
CA SER A 340 0.96 -18.62 -11.91
C SER A 340 2.29 -19.25 -11.47
N ARG A 341 3.40 -18.66 -11.88
CA ARG A 341 4.73 -19.05 -11.40
C ARG A 341 4.91 -18.60 -9.95
N PRO A 342 5.56 -19.40 -9.10
CA PRO A 342 5.85 -19.02 -7.72
C PRO A 342 6.90 -17.91 -7.67
N TYR A 343 6.90 -17.16 -6.56
CA TYR A 343 7.95 -16.20 -6.22
C TYR A 343 9.03 -16.92 -5.41
N GLU A 344 10.25 -16.90 -5.93
CA GLU A 344 11.42 -17.47 -5.26
C GLU A 344 12.16 -16.39 -4.49
N SER A 345 12.44 -16.62 -3.20
CA SER A 345 13.30 -15.69 -2.44
C SER A 345 14.67 -15.61 -3.11
N TRP A 346 15.12 -14.40 -3.32
CA TRP A 346 16.36 -14.09 -4.00
C TRP A 346 17.20 -13.17 -3.11
N HIS A 347 18.49 -13.50 -2.99
CA HIS A 347 19.43 -12.73 -2.20
C HIS A 347 20.68 -12.45 -3.02
N PHE A 348 21.19 -11.23 -2.87
CA PHE A 348 22.44 -10.80 -3.47
C PHE A 348 23.12 -9.77 -2.56
N GLU A 349 24.37 -9.42 -2.85
CA GLU A 349 25.09 -8.39 -2.10
C GLU A 349 25.13 -7.10 -2.93
N ASN A 350 24.88 -5.96 -2.25
CA ASN A 350 25.08 -4.65 -2.85
C ASN A 350 26.57 -4.23 -2.79
N PRO A 351 26.98 -3.11 -3.42
CA PRO A 351 28.40 -2.67 -3.44
C PRO A 351 29.00 -2.40 -2.04
N HIS A 352 28.17 -2.31 -1.02
CA HIS A 352 28.59 -2.11 0.38
C HIS A 352 28.70 -3.41 1.18
N GLY A 353 28.52 -4.57 0.54
CA GLY A 353 28.52 -5.89 1.18
C GLY A 353 27.30 -6.16 2.04
N GLN A 354 26.21 -5.40 1.84
CA GLN A 354 24.94 -5.63 2.53
C GLN A 354 24.11 -6.63 1.73
N ARG A 355 23.50 -7.58 2.44
CA ARG A 355 22.58 -8.56 1.84
C ARG A 355 21.25 -7.90 1.52
N VAL A 356 20.88 -7.90 0.24
CA VAL A 356 19.58 -7.45 -0.26
C VAL A 356 18.69 -8.67 -0.47
N HIS A 357 17.48 -8.64 0.05
CA HIS A 357 16.46 -9.63 -0.26
C HIS A 357 15.53 -9.11 -1.34
N GLY A 358 14.96 -10.01 -2.13
CA GLY A 358 13.95 -9.74 -3.12
C GLY A 358 13.28 -11.03 -3.59
N PHE A 359 12.51 -10.91 -4.66
CA PHE A 359 11.90 -12.06 -5.32
C PHE A 359 12.34 -12.17 -6.77
N LEU A 360 12.52 -13.39 -7.23
CA LEU A 360 12.76 -13.74 -8.60
C LEU A 360 11.63 -14.63 -9.11
N VAL A 361 11.13 -14.33 -10.31
CA VAL A 361 10.14 -15.15 -10.99
C VAL A 361 10.63 -15.46 -12.39
N THR A 362 10.84 -16.73 -12.71
CA THR A 362 11.30 -17.17 -14.04
C THR A 362 10.16 -17.74 -14.88
N PRO A 363 10.19 -17.56 -16.21
CA PRO A 363 9.12 -18.04 -17.09
C PRO A 363 9.04 -19.57 -17.17
N ASP A 364 10.18 -20.26 -17.01
CA ASP A 364 10.28 -21.73 -16.98
C ASP A 364 11.52 -22.18 -16.21
N ASP A 365 11.75 -23.47 -16.13
CA ASP A 365 12.83 -24.08 -15.35
C ASP A 365 14.09 -24.35 -16.21
N SER A 366 14.23 -23.74 -17.40
CA SER A 366 15.38 -23.95 -18.31
C SER A 366 16.67 -23.29 -17.81
N GLY A 367 16.58 -22.36 -16.82
CA GLY A 367 17.73 -21.66 -16.24
C GLY A 367 18.18 -20.42 -16.98
N GLY A 368 17.63 -20.11 -18.15
CA GLY A 368 17.94 -18.90 -18.91
C GLY A 368 19.02 -19.09 -20.00
N PRO A 369 19.70 -18.00 -20.48
CA PRO A 369 19.44 -16.61 -20.09
C PRO A 369 18.14 -16.05 -20.69
N PHE A 370 17.32 -15.44 -19.83
CA PHE A 370 16.06 -14.81 -20.21
C PHE A 370 16.23 -13.31 -20.46
N PRO A 371 15.35 -12.65 -21.26
CA PRO A 371 15.15 -11.22 -21.09
C PRO A 371 14.75 -10.97 -19.63
N VAL A 372 15.27 -9.92 -19.02
CA VAL A 372 15.00 -9.62 -17.61
C VAL A 372 14.28 -8.28 -17.48
N LEU A 373 13.27 -8.24 -16.62
CA LEU A 373 12.67 -7.00 -16.13
C LEU A 373 13.06 -6.83 -14.66
N MET A 374 13.86 -5.81 -14.37
CA MET A 374 13.99 -5.31 -13.00
C MET A 374 12.75 -4.48 -12.70
N PHE A 375 11.79 -5.06 -11.97
CA PHE A 375 10.53 -4.42 -11.62
C PHE A 375 10.66 -3.80 -10.24
N VAL A 376 10.72 -2.46 -10.21
CA VAL A 376 11.04 -1.67 -9.03
C VAL A 376 9.76 -1.22 -8.35
N HIS A 377 9.59 -1.55 -7.08
CA HIS A 377 8.41 -1.15 -6.31
C HIS A 377 8.36 0.36 -6.03
N GLY A 378 7.15 0.88 -5.80
CA GLY A 378 6.91 2.26 -5.39
C GLY A 378 7.13 2.49 -3.89
N GLY A 379 6.67 3.62 -3.39
CA GLY A 379 6.75 4.00 -1.99
C GLY A 379 7.55 5.30 -1.79
N PRO A 380 8.86 5.29 -1.49
CA PRO A 380 9.82 4.19 -1.37
C PRO A 380 9.65 3.29 -0.13
N THR A 381 8.99 3.76 0.93
CA THR A 381 8.71 2.99 2.15
C THR A 381 7.59 1.97 1.89
N TRP A 382 7.90 1.03 1.04
CA TRP A 382 7.12 -0.13 0.64
C TRP A 382 8.06 -1.32 0.47
N PHE A 383 7.58 -2.47 0.00
CA PHE A 383 8.41 -3.63 -0.30
C PHE A 383 7.70 -4.62 -1.24
N ASP A 384 8.46 -5.42 -1.94
CA ASP A 384 7.96 -6.55 -2.70
C ASP A 384 7.67 -7.74 -1.79
N LEU A 385 6.51 -8.37 -2.02
CA LEU A 385 5.88 -9.38 -1.20
C LEU A 385 5.60 -10.64 -2.02
N ASP A 386 5.52 -11.79 -1.35
CA ASP A 386 4.98 -13.01 -1.95
C ASP A 386 3.45 -12.89 -2.11
N ARG A 387 3.03 -12.04 -3.04
CA ARG A 387 1.64 -11.64 -3.27
C ARG A 387 1.17 -11.87 -4.70
N TRP A 388 -0.13 -11.88 -4.88
CA TRP A 388 -0.76 -11.95 -6.18
C TRP A 388 -0.57 -10.67 -7.00
N GLN A 389 0.22 -10.76 -8.08
CA GLN A 389 0.45 -9.64 -9.00
C GLN A 389 0.24 -10.12 -10.44
N PRO A 390 -0.98 -9.97 -11.01
CA PRO A 390 -1.28 -10.34 -12.40
C PRO A 390 -0.33 -9.71 -13.41
N GLU A 391 0.11 -8.49 -13.16
CA GLU A 391 1.05 -7.75 -14.00
C GLU A 391 2.41 -8.45 -14.12
N VAL A 392 3.01 -8.83 -12.98
CA VAL A 392 4.28 -9.58 -12.96
C VAL A 392 4.12 -10.90 -13.72
N GLN A 393 3.01 -11.60 -13.51
CA GLN A 393 2.75 -12.86 -14.23
C GLN A 393 2.52 -12.66 -15.74
N ALA A 394 2.04 -11.48 -16.16
CA ALA A 394 1.93 -11.15 -17.59
C ALA A 394 3.32 -10.99 -18.24
N TYR A 395 4.29 -10.38 -17.55
CA TYR A 395 5.68 -10.31 -18.02
C TYR A 395 6.34 -11.70 -18.07
N VAL A 396 6.08 -12.53 -17.06
CA VAL A 396 6.56 -13.92 -17.00
C VAL A 396 5.98 -14.75 -18.16
N ASP A 397 4.66 -14.64 -18.43
CA ASP A 397 4.01 -15.30 -19.57
C ASP A 397 4.60 -14.81 -20.92
N ALA A 398 5.05 -13.55 -21.01
CA ALA A 398 5.73 -13.00 -22.17
C ALA A 398 7.19 -13.50 -22.32
N GLY A 399 7.73 -14.21 -21.32
CA GLY A 399 9.05 -14.83 -21.34
C GLY A 399 10.14 -14.09 -20.58
N PHE A 400 9.80 -13.08 -19.78
CA PHE A 400 10.75 -12.39 -18.91
C PHE A 400 11.02 -13.17 -17.63
N ALA A 401 12.27 -13.18 -17.18
CA ALA A 401 12.57 -13.27 -15.77
C ALA A 401 12.27 -11.91 -15.13
N VAL A 402 11.59 -11.89 -13.99
CA VAL A 402 11.26 -10.65 -13.26
C VAL A 402 12.01 -10.65 -11.92
N GLY A 403 12.94 -9.71 -11.76
CA GLY A 403 13.65 -9.46 -10.51
C GLY A 403 13.01 -8.29 -9.76
N MET A 404 12.66 -8.51 -8.50
CA MET A 404 12.01 -7.54 -7.61
C MET A 404 12.88 -7.41 -6.37
N ALA A 405 13.68 -6.34 -6.29
CA ALA A 405 14.62 -6.12 -5.19
C ALA A 405 13.99 -5.24 -4.11
N ASN A 406 14.03 -5.67 -2.86
CA ASN A 406 13.69 -4.84 -1.70
C ASN A 406 14.90 -3.97 -1.34
N TYR A 407 15.10 -2.93 -2.14
CA TYR A 407 16.23 -2.00 -2.07
C TYR A 407 16.24 -1.21 -0.73
N ARG A 408 17.37 -0.59 -0.39
CA ARG A 408 17.45 0.32 0.75
C ARG A 408 16.41 1.44 0.63
N GLY A 409 15.57 1.60 1.65
CA GLY A 409 14.34 2.38 1.67
C GLY A 409 13.09 1.54 1.90
N SER A 410 13.16 0.23 1.60
CA SER A 410 12.05 -0.70 1.82
C SER A 410 11.78 -0.90 3.32
N ILE A 411 10.49 -1.10 3.67
CA ILE A 411 10.05 -1.56 5.00
C ILE A 411 10.15 -3.09 5.09
N GLY A 412 10.01 -3.65 6.31
CA GLY A 412 10.08 -5.10 6.54
C GLY A 412 11.51 -5.62 6.75
N TYR A 413 12.51 -4.71 6.82
CA TYR A 413 13.93 -5.00 6.98
C TYR A 413 14.59 -4.13 8.06
N GLY A 414 13.78 -3.60 8.95
CA GLY A 414 14.19 -2.74 10.06
C GLY A 414 14.41 -1.28 9.68
N ARG A 415 14.40 -0.43 10.72
CA ARG A 415 14.47 1.02 10.61
C ARG A 415 15.70 1.53 9.83
N VAL A 416 16.89 0.95 10.09
CA VAL A 416 18.13 1.38 9.43
C VAL A 416 18.08 1.19 7.92
N TRP A 417 17.42 0.13 7.46
CA TRP A 417 17.21 -0.14 6.03
C TRP A 417 16.23 0.85 5.41
N ARG A 418 15.08 1.08 6.08
CA ARG A 418 14.06 2.03 5.64
C ARG A 418 14.61 3.46 5.57
N ASP A 419 15.32 3.91 6.61
CA ASP A 419 15.79 5.29 6.74
C ASP A 419 17.01 5.61 5.87
N ALA A 420 17.57 4.64 5.16
CA ALA A 420 18.74 4.82 4.30
C ALA A 420 18.53 5.86 3.17
N LEU A 421 17.28 6.17 2.83
CA LEU A 421 16.94 7.17 1.82
C LEU A 421 16.75 8.58 2.38
N ILE A 422 16.65 8.78 3.70
CA ILE A 422 16.46 10.11 4.27
C ILE A 422 17.64 11.01 3.89
N ALA A 423 17.34 12.13 3.23
CA ALA A 423 18.30 13.06 2.63
C ALA A 423 19.27 12.41 1.60
N ASN A 424 18.93 11.24 1.06
CA ASN A 424 19.79 10.47 0.16
C ASN A 424 19.01 9.71 -0.94
N ILE A 425 17.83 10.17 -1.29
CA ILE A 425 17.00 9.58 -2.36
C ILE A 425 17.75 9.49 -3.69
N GLY A 426 17.39 8.52 -4.55
CA GLY A 426 17.93 8.38 -5.92
C GLY A 426 19.41 7.97 -5.95
N GLY A 427 19.89 7.30 -4.91
CA GLY A 427 21.26 6.77 -4.81
C GLY A 427 21.26 5.31 -4.36
N PRO A 428 20.97 5.01 -3.10
CA PRO A 428 20.99 3.65 -2.57
C PRO A 428 20.11 2.67 -3.35
N GLU A 429 18.91 3.10 -3.77
CA GLU A 429 17.99 2.25 -4.53
C GLU A 429 18.54 1.92 -5.93
N LEU A 430 19.23 2.86 -6.61
CA LEU A 430 19.86 2.59 -7.89
C LEU A 430 21.01 1.58 -7.74
N GLU A 431 21.84 1.75 -6.71
CA GLU A 431 22.94 0.84 -6.43
C GLU A 431 22.43 -0.60 -6.18
N ASP A 432 21.33 -0.74 -5.43
CA ASP A 432 20.76 -2.05 -5.10
C ASP A 432 20.09 -2.70 -6.32
N VAL A 433 19.36 -1.93 -7.15
CA VAL A 433 18.74 -2.43 -8.39
C VAL A 433 19.81 -2.88 -9.39
N ASN A 434 20.89 -2.10 -9.57
CA ASN A 434 22.00 -2.43 -10.46
C ASN A 434 22.79 -3.66 -9.97
N ALA A 435 23.00 -3.78 -8.65
CA ALA A 435 23.63 -4.97 -8.06
C ALA A 435 22.77 -6.22 -8.28
N GLY A 436 21.46 -6.10 -8.18
CA GLY A 436 20.52 -7.18 -8.47
C GLY A 436 20.59 -7.61 -9.94
N LEU A 437 20.61 -6.69 -10.89
CA LEU A 437 20.80 -7.01 -12.30
C LEU A 437 22.15 -7.73 -12.53
N ALA A 438 23.22 -7.23 -11.92
CA ALA A 438 24.55 -7.83 -12.05
C ALA A 438 24.59 -9.28 -11.52
N ASP A 439 23.98 -9.56 -10.36
CA ASP A 439 23.85 -10.92 -9.81
C ASP A 439 23.11 -11.86 -10.77
N LEU A 440 21.99 -11.42 -11.34
CA LEU A 440 21.21 -12.24 -12.28
C LEU A 440 21.99 -12.54 -13.57
N VAL A 441 22.79 -11.59 -14.05
CA VAL A 441 23.69 -11.77 -15.22
C VAL A 441 24.83 -12.73 -14.86
N GLU A 442 25.50 -12.57 -13.72
CA GLU A 442 26.58 -13.45 -13.28
C GLU A 442 26.10 -14.90 -13.10
N ARG A 443 24.89 -15.09 -12.57
CA ARG A 443 24.25 -16.40 -12.44
C ARG A 443 23.77 -17.01 -13.77
N GLY A 444 23.87 -16.28 -14.88
CA GLY A 444 23.42 -16.72 -16.20
C GLY A 444 21.89 -16.79 -16.36
N ILE A 445 21.14 -16.16 -15.47
CA ILE A 445 19.67 -16.09 -15.52
C ILE A 445 19.22 -14.97 -16.47
N ALA A 446 19.87 -13.80 -16.40
CA ALA A 446 19.56 -12.64 -17.22
C ALA A 446 20.48 -12.49 -18.43
N ASP A 447 19.88 -12.10 -19.56
CA ASP A 447 20.62 -11.66 -20.75
C ASP A 447 20.79 -10.12 -20.67
N PRO A 448 22.03 -9.62 -20.50
CA PRO A 448 22.27 -8.19 -20.33
C PRO A 448 21.86 -7.35 -21.55
N GLU A 449 21.87 -7.93 -22.77
CA GLU A 449 21.43 -7.22 -23.98
C GLU A 449 19.89 -7.04 -24.06
N ARG A 450 19.14 -7.69 -23.15
CA ARG A 450 17.69 -7.69 -23.08
C ARG A 450 17.16 -7.28 -21.69
N ALA A 451 17.96 -6.49 -20.95
CA ALA A 451 17.58 -5.97 -19.65
C ALA A 451 16.65 -4.76 -19.77
N VAL A 452 15.56 -4.78 -19.03
CA VAL A 452 14.55 -3.73 -18.94
C VAL A 452 14.44 -3.28 -17.50
N VAL A 453 14.29 -1.98 -17.28
CA VAL A 453 13.91 -1.41 -15.98
C VAL A 453 12.49 -0.88 -16.06
N GLY A 454 11.69 -1.13 -15.01
CA GLY A 454 10.32 -0.62 -14.97
C GLY A 454 9.75 -0.64 -13.57
N GLY A 455 8.76 0.22 -13.33
CA GLY A 455 8.05 0.29 -12.06
C GLY A 455 7.05 1.43 -12.04
N HIS A 456 6.31 1.51 -10.95
CA HIS A 456 5.25 2.50 -10.77
C HIS A 456 5.62 3.46 -9.62
N SER A 457 5.14 4.71 -9.71
CA SER A 457 5.34 5.71 -8.66
C SER A 457 6.83 5.96 -8.40
N TRP A 458 7.31 5.71 -7.18
CA TRP A 458 8.74 5.74 -6.89
C TRP A 458 9.56 4.78 -7.76
N GLY A 459 9.02 3.60 -8.12
CA GLY A 459 9.64 2.72 -9.10
C GLY A 459 9.76 3.35 -10.49
N GLY A 460 8.79 4.19 -10.88
CA GLY A 460 8.87 5.04 -12.08
C GLY A 460 9.96 6.12 -11.97
N TYR A 461 10.12 6.74 -10.79
CA TYR A 461 11.22 7.65 -10.48
C TYR A 461 12.58 6.98 -10.64
N VAL A 462 12.77 5.82 -10.02
CA VAL A 462 14.00 5.01 -10.14
C VAL A 462 14.24 4.64 -11.60
N THR A 463 13.20 4.21 -12.32
CA THR A 463 13.29 3.89 -13.77
C THR A 463 13.86 5.06 -14.57
N LEU A 464 13.35 6.28 -14.38
CA LEU A 464 13.80 7.45 -15.12
C LEU A 464 15.23 7.86 -14.74
N LEU A 465 15.61 7.71 -13.48
CA LEU A 465 17.00 7.93 -13.04
C LEU A 465 17.95 6.88 -13.63
N GLU A 466 17.57 5.61 -13.62
CA GLU A 466 18.37 4.53 -14.22
C GLU A 466 18.64 4.77 -15.70
N LEU A 467 17.59 5.11 -16.46
CA LEU A 467 17.73 5.40 -17.89
C LEU A 467 18.63 6.61 -18.17
N GLY A 468 18.67 7.58 -17.28
CA GLY A 468 19.47 8.79 -17.45
C GLY A 468 20.88 8.72 -16.87
N LYS A 469 21.11 7.93 -15.82
CA LYS A 469 22.41 7.81 -15.14
C LYS A 469 23.21 6.57 -15.57
N HIS A 470 22.51 5.49 -15.95
CA HIS A 470 23.08 4.21 -16.37
C HIS A 470 22.52 3.76 -17.73
N PRO A 471 22.54 4.64 -18.76
CA PRO A 471 21.90 4.38 -20.06
C PRO A 471 22.44 3.13 -20.79
N GLU A 472 23.63 2.67 -20.44
CA GLU A 472 24.29 1.49 -21.02
C GLU A 472 23.70 0.16 -20.52
N LEU A 473 22.96 0.15 -19.41
CA LEU A 473 22.44 -1.07 -18.81
C LEU A 473 21.11 -1.52 -19.42
N TRP A 474 20.33 -0.58 -19.98
CA TRP A 474 18.91 -0.81 -20.21
C TRP A 474 18.55 -0.80 -21.70
N ARG A 475 17.84 -1.84 -22.13
CA ARG A 475 17.30 -1.97 -23.49
C ARG A 475 16.12 -1.04 -23.73
N CYS A 476 15.23 -0.89 -22.74
CA CYS A 476 14.12 0.07 -22.71
C CYS A 476 13.64 0.26 -21.26
N GLY A 477 12.76 1.23 -21.03
CA GLY A 477 12.17 1.49 -19.71
C GLY A 477 10.67 1.65 -19.72
N ILE A 478 10.02 1.29 -18.59
CA ILE A 478 8.59 1.45 -18.34
C ILE A 478 8.40 2.33 -17.10
N ALA A 479 8.01 3.58 -17.30
CA ALA A 479 7.78 4.55 -16.26
C ALA A 479 6.27 4.70 -16.00
N GLY A 480 5.75 3.94 -15.02
CA GLY A 480 4.36 4.01 -14.60
C GLY A 480 4.15 5.09 -13.54
N VAL A 481 3.20 6.01 -13.76
CA VAL A 481 2.86 7.13 -12.85
C VAL A 481 4.09 7.73 -12.17
N PRO A 482 5.14 8.13 -12.93
CA PRO A 482 6.46 8.41 -12.40
C PRO A 482 6.59 9.79 -11.79
N VAL A 483 7.56 9.97 -10.89
CA VAL A 483 8.12 11.29 -10.58
C VAL A 483 9.18 11.63 -11.63
N GLY A 484 8.84 12.43 -12.63
CA GLY A 484 9.74 12.86 -13.70
C GLY A 484 10.45 14.18 -13.40
N ASP A 485 9.75 15.13 -12.78
CA ASP A 485 10.30 16.38 -12.25
C ASP A 485 9.86 16.60 -10.81
N TYR A 486 10.76 16.29 -9.89
CA TYR A 486 10.50 16.33 -8.44
C TYR A 486 10.18 17.74 -7.95
N GLU A 487 10.88 18.78 -8.48
CA GLU A 487 10.73 20.14 -8.01
C GLU A 487 9.39 20.77 -8.43
N SER A 488 8.95 20.55 -9.68
CA SER A 488 7.67 21.09 -10.14
C SER A 488 6.48 20.30 -9.60
N GLY A 489 6.62 18.98 -9.37
CA GLY A 489 5.58 18.12 -8.84
C GLY A 489 5.21 18.42 -7.40
N TYR A 490 6.18 18.78 -6.56
CA TYR A 490 6.02 18.93 -5.11
C TYR A 490 4.85 19.87 -4.69
N GLU A 491 4.69 20.99 -5.37
CA GLU A 491 3.66 22.00 -5.03
C GLU A 491 2.22 21.51 -5.34
N GLU A 492 2.07 20.49 -6.20
CA GLU A 492 0.78 19.94 -6.60
C GLU A 492 0.36 18.72 -5.77
N LEU A 493 1.29 18.14 -4.99
CA LEU A 493 1.02 16.98 -4.12
C LEU A 493 -0.09 17.26 -3.09
N SER A 494 -0.75 16.21 -2.62
CA SER A 494 -1.61 16.30 -1.43
C SER A 494 -0.78 16.72 -0.20
N PRO A 495 -1.40 17.34 0.83
CA PRO A 495 -0.67 17.79 2.02
C PRO A 495 0.13 16.68 2.70
N LEU A 496 -0.44 15.47 2.80
CA LEU A 496 0.25 14.31 3.37
C LEU A 496 1.53 13.95 2.61
N LEU A 497 1.48 13.97 1.28
CA LEU A 497 2.63 13.64 0.45
C LEU A 497 3.69 14.74 0.45
N GLN A 498 3.30 16.01 0.55
CA GLN A 498 4.26 17.09 0.75
C GLN A 498 5.04 16.93 2.06
N GLU A 499 4.38 16.50 3.13
CA GLU A 499 5.06 16.21 4.40
C GLU A 499 5.94 14.97 4.34
N TYR A 500 5.47 13.93 3.66
CA TYR A 500 6.25 12.73 3.43
C TYR A 500 7.54 13.03 2.64
N ASP A 501 7.43 13.78 1.56
CA ASP A 501 8.59 14.21 0.77
C ASP A 501 9.55 15.07 1.58
N ARG A 502 9.02 15.98 2.40
CA ARG A 502 9.86 16.76 3.33
C ARG A 502 10.63 15.86 4.29
N ALA A 503 9.99 14.85 4.88
CA ALA A 503 10.66 13.91 5.78
C ALA A 503 11.75 13.12 5.05
N LEU A 504 11.48 12.62 3.83
CA LEU A 504 12.48 11.99 2.96
C LEU A 504 13.66 12.92 2.63
N LEU A 505 13.42 14.22 2.49
CA LEU A 505 14.46 15.22 2.22
C LEU A 505 15.13 15.75 3.50
N GLY A 506 14.96 15.07 4.65
CA GLY A 506 15.55 15.45 5.92
C GLY A 506 14.94 16.72 6.52
N GLY A 507 13.62 16.87 6.45
CA GLY A 507 12.85 18.00 6.98
C GLY A 507 12.83 19.23 6.07
N LYS A 508 13.19 19.08 4.77
CA LYS A 508 13.34 20.19 3.82
C LYS A 508 12.48 20.01 2.59
N THR A 509 12.15 21.12 1.94
CA THR A 509 11.52 21.10 0.61
C THR A 509 12.55 20.88 -0.50
N PRO A 510 12.14 20.46 -1.71
CA PRO A 510 13.07 20.33 -2.85
C PRO A 510 13.87 21.61 -3.14
N LYS A 511 13.25 22.80 -3.00
CA LYS A 511 13.91 24.11 -3.20
C LYS A 511 15.01 24.40 -2.19
N GLU A 512 14.93 23.82 -0.99
CA GLU A 512 15.93 24.00 0.08
C GLU A 512 17.12 23.05 -0.03
N VAL A 513 17.04 22.05 -0.92
CA VAL A 513 18.09 21.06 -1.18
C VAL A 513 18.56 21.07 -2.65
N PRO A 514 18.93 22.22 -3.25
CA PRO A 514 19.18 22.32 -4.69
C PRO A 514 20.36 21.45 -5.18
N ASN A 515 21.32 21.14 -4.31
CA ASN A 515 22.42 20.26 -4.66
C ASN A 515 21.97 18.81 -4.79
N LEU A 516 21.06 18.36 -3.91
CA LEU A 516 20.45 17.04 -3.98
C LEU A 516 19.57 16.94 -5.24
N MET A 517 18.70 17.93 -5.46
CA MET A 517 17.81 17.96 -6.63
C MET A 517 18.59 17.97 -7.96
N ARG A 518 19.68 18.71 -8.05
CA ARG A 518 20.53 18.68 -9.27
C ARG A 518 21.00 17.27 -9.62
N ASP A 519 21.29 16.42 -8.62
CA ASP A 519 21.81 15.06 -8.80
C ASP A 519 20.71 13.98 -8.74
N ARG A 520 19.52 14.29 -8.23
CA ARG A 520 18.47 13.30 -7.93
C ARG A 520 17.13 13.57 -8.64
N ASN A 521 16.96 14.73 -9.28
CA ASN A 521 15.75 15.00 -10.05
C ASN A 521 15.88 14.40 -11.46
N PRO A 522 15.02 13.43 -11.87
CA PRO A 522 15.15 12.69 -13.12
C PRO A 522 15.24 13.57 -14.37
N ILE A 523 14.47 14.66 -14.43
CA ILE A 523 14.43 15.57 -15.58
C ILE A 523 15.82 16.14 -15.94
N ASN A 524 16.74 16.24 -14.98
CA ASN A 524 18.10 16.72 -15.20
C ASN A 524 18.96 15.76 -16.01
N PHE A 525 18.56 14.48 -16.10
CA PHE A 525 19.27 13.43 -16.82
C PHE A 525 18.56 13.00 -18.10
N ALA A 526 17.42 13.59 -18.42
CA ALA A 526 16.65 13.24 -19.62
C ALA A 526 17.45 13.35 -20.91
N ASP A 527 18.47 14.22 -20.95
CA ASP A 527 19.37 14.39 -22.11
C ASP A 527 20.31 13.20 -22.31
N ASN A 528 20.55 12.38 -21.30
CA ASN A 528 21.43 11.20 -21.36
C ASN A 528 20.69 9.93 -21.79
N VAL A 529 19.36 9.94 -21.77
CA VAL A 529 18.54 8.75 -22.09
C VAL A 529 18.76 8.35 -23.54
N VAL A 530 19.11 7.08 -23.76
CA VAL A 530 19.32 6.48 -25.09
C VAL A 530 18.31 5.37 -25.40
N ALA A 531 17.79 4.71 -24.37
CA ALA A 531 16.82 3.64 -24.50
C ALA A 531 15.40 4.19 -24.73
N PRO A 532 14.54 3.53 -25.51
CA PRO A 532 13.13 3.89 -25.63
C PRO A 532 12.41 3.83 -24.29
N VAL A 533 11.46 4.75 -24.05
CA VAL A 533 10.70 4.85 -22.79
C VAL A 533 9.20 4.81 -23.07
N LEU A 534 8.48 3.98 -22.31
CA LEU A 534 7.02 4.04 -22.22
C LEU A 534 6.63 4.72 -20.93
N PHE A 535 5.77 5.73 -21.03
CA PHE A 535 5.10 6.36 -19.90
C PHE A 535 3.65 5.87 -19.80
N VAL A 536 3.21 5.47 -18.60
CA VAL A 536 1.82 5.16 -18.28
C VAL A 536 1.39 6.15 -17.19
N ILE A 537 0.51 7.10 -17.48
CA ILE A 537 0.29 8.29 -16.63
C ILE A 537 -1.20 8.44 -16.32
N GLY A 538 -1.54 8.65 -15.05
CA GLY A 538 -2.88 9.03 -14.61
C GLY A 538 -3.12 10.53 -14.77
N ARG A 539 -4.28 10.91 -15.33
CA ARG A 539 -4.59 12.33 -15.56
C ARG A 539 -4.88 13.08 -14.25
N ASN A 540 -5.55 12.42 -13.31
CA ASN A 540 -5.98 12.99 -12.04
C ASN A 540 -5.07 12.54 -10.87
N ASP A 541 -3.83 12.19 -11.16
CA ASP A 541 -2.89 11.69 -10.15
C ASP A 541 -2.52 12.79 -9.15
N SER A 542 -2.92 12.59 -7.88
CA SER A 542 -2.64 13.48 -6.75
C SER A 542 -1.33 13.15 -6.05
N ARG A 543 -0.73 11.99 -6.36
CA ARG A 543 0.54 11.52 -5.77
C ARG A 543 1.74 11.78 -6.66
N CYS A 544 1.58 11.62 -7.98
CA CYS A 544 2.58 11.96 -8.99
C CYS A 544 1.91 12.80 -10.08
N PRO A 545 1.75 14.12 -9.85
CA PRO A 545 0.93 14.99 -10.69
C PRO A 545 1.25 14.89 -12.17
N TYR A 546 0.22 14.86 -13.01
CA TYR A 546 0.32 14.70 -14.46
C TYR A 546 1.32 15.67 -15.12
N ALA A 547 1.30 16.94 -14.69
CA ALA A 547 2.09 17.99 -15.33
C ALA A 547 3.61 17.75 -15.24
N GLN A 548 4.11 17.29 -14.09
CA GLN A 548 5.54 17.02 -13.90
C GLN A 548 6.04 15.83 -14.74
N ALA A 549 5.20 14.79 -14.91
CA ALA A 549 5.53 13.67 -15.79
C ALA A 549 5.57 14.11 -17.26
N MET A 550 4.61 14.95 -17.68
CA MET A 550 4.59 15.51 -19.03
C MET A 550 5.76 16.48 -19.28
N ALA A 551 6.25 17.21 -18.29
CA ALA A 551 7.46 18.03 -18.45
C ALA A 551 8.68 17.19 -18.85
N TYR A 552 8.82 15.98 -18.29
CA TYR A 552 9.87 15.04 -18.70
C TYR A 552 9.63 14.52 -20.12
N VAL A 553 8.41 14.14 -20.47
CA VAL A 553 8.00 13.72 -21.83
C VAL A 553 8.31 14.80 -22.86
N ASP A 554 7.96 16.06 -22.59
CA ASP A 554 8.22 17.20 -23.48
C ASP A 554 9.72 17.38 -23.73
N LYS A 555 10.54 17.13 -22.72
CA LYS A 555 12.00 17.20 -22.86
C LYS A 555 12.55 16.10 -23.77
N LEU A 556 12.00 14.87 -23.71
CA LEU A 556 12.34 13.80 -24.65
C LEU A 556 11.85 14.13 -26.07
N ALA A 557 10.63 14.65 -26.20
CA ALA A 557 10.02 15.04 -27.47
C ALA A 557 10.83 16.14 -28.18
N ALA A 558 11.34 17.13 -27.45
CA ALA A 558 12.17 18.20 -27.99
C ALA A 558 13.50 17.70 -28.60
N ARG A 559 13.94 16.49 -28.23
CA ARG A 559 15.12 15.81 -28.78
C ARG A 559 14.77 14.78 -29.85
N GLU A 560 13.50 14.64 -30.21
CA GLU A 560 13.01 13.56 -31.07
C GLU A 560 13.39 12.15 -30.56
N HIS A 561 13.56 12.00 -29.22
CA HIS A 561 13.92 10.74 -28.60
C HIS A 561 12.75 9.75 -28.65
N PRO A 562 12.97 8.45 -28.98
CA PRO A 562 11.91 7.44 -29.01
C PRO A 562 11.22 7.27 -27.64
N HIS A 563 9.95 7.65 -27.56
CA HIS A 563 9.10 7.47 -26.39
C HIS A 563 7.66 7.24 -26.78
N GLU A 564 6.90 6.62 -25.91
CA GLU A 564 5.46 6.42 -26.03
C GLU A 564 4.78 6.89 -24.75
N VAL A 565 3.54 7.39 -24.85
CA VAL A 565 2.76 7.88 -23.73
C VAL A 565 1.37 7.25 -23.77
N TYR A 566 1.00 6.57 -22.71
CA TYR A 566 -0.36 6.10 -22.46
C TYR A 566 -0.94 6.89 -21.27
N VAL A 567 -2.04 7.59 -21.48
CA VAL A 567 -2.73 8.36 -20.45
C VAL A 567 -4.07 7.73 -20.15
N PHE A 568 -4.36 7.49 -18.88
CA PHE A 568 -5.66 7.03 -18.40
C PHE A 568 -6.34 8.10 -17.54
N GLU A 569 -7.67 8.04 -17.42
CA GLU A 569 -8.48 9.17 -16.93
C GLU A 569 -8.71 9.16 -15.39
N THR A 570 -8.07 8.24 -14.65
CA THR A 570 -8.12 8.22 -13.17
C THR A 570 -6.81 8.72 -12.56
N GLY A 571 -6.60 8.49 -11.25
CA GLY A 571 -5.48 9.02 -10.48
C GLY A 571 -4.23 8.15 -10.52
N HIS A 572 -3.68 7.83 -9.32
CA HIS A 572 -2.42 7.09 -9.18
C HIS A 572 -2.48 5.63 -9.63
N GLY A 573 -3.67 5.13 -9.94
CA GLY A 573 -3.94 3.80 -10.45
C GLY A 573 -5.39 3.72 -10.95
N SER A 574 -5.79 2.55 -11.44
CA SER A 574 -7.17 2.29 -11.83
C SER A 574 -7.75 1.10 -11.07
N PHE A 575 -8.95 1.28 -10.56
CA PHE A 575 -9.77 0.21 -9.98
C PHE A 575 -10.69 -0.47 -11.02
N ASP A 576 -10.63 -0.05 -12.29
CA ASP A 576 -11.27 -0.72 -13.42
C ASP A 576 -10.34 -1.81 -13.98
N VAL A 577 -10.80 -3.06 -13.97
CA VAL A 577 -10.07 -4.22 -14.47
C VAL A 577 -9.77 -4.09 -15.97
N ASP A 578 -10.71 -3.57 -16.76
CA ASP A 578 -10.51 -3.39 -18.20
C ASP A 578 -9.44 -2.35 -18.49
N GLU A 579 -9.37 -1.27 -17.70
CA GLU A 579 -8.30 -0.28 -17.81
C GLU A 579 -6.94 -0.89 -17.49
N ARG A 580 -6.83 -1.66 -16.41
CA ARG A 580 -5.58 -2.36 -16.04
C ARG A 580 -5.14 -3.33 -17.13
N VAL A 581 -6.08 -4.04 -17.75
CA VAL A 581 -5.81 -4.92 -18.90
C VAL A 581 -5.26 -4.10 -20.08
N ARG A 582 -5.86 -2.94 -20.41
CA ARG A 582 -5.36 -2.05 -21.49
C ARG A 582 -3.96 -1.52 -21.22
N GLN A 583 -3.65 -1.14 -19.98
CA GLN A 583 -2.29 -0.71 -19.58
C GLN A 583 -1.28 -1.82 -19.84
N VAL A 584 -1.54 -3.04 -19.37
CA VAL A 584 -0.63 -4.17 -19.57
C VAL A 584 -0.53 -4.56 -21.05
N GLN A 585 -1.62 -4.51 -21.83
CA GLN A 585 -1.57 -4.71 -23.28
C GLN A 585 -0.62 -3.70 -23.95
N THR A 586 -0.71 -2.43 -23.56
CA THR A 586 0.17 -1.36 -24.07
C THR A 586 1.63 -1.63 -23.73
N ILE A 587 1.90 -2.01 -22.46
CA ILE A 587 3.25 -2.35 -21.99
C ILE A 587 3.81 -3.55 -22.76
N LEU A 588 3.07 -4.64 -22.88
CA LEU A 588 3.50 -5.82 -23.62
C LEU A 588 3.74 -5.52 -25.11
N GLY A 589 2.91 -4.67 -25.72
CA GLY A 589 3.09 -4.18 -27.09
C GLY A 589 4.39 -3.36 -27.26
N PHE A 590 4.69 -2.48 -26.33
CA PHE A 590 5.94 -1.73 -26.28
C PHE A 590 7.15 -2.67 -26.13
N LEU A 591 7.12 -3.57 -25.17
CA LEU A 591 8.19 -4.54 -24.95
C LEU A 591 8.46 -5.40 -26.18
N ALA A 592 7.41 -5.82 -26.90
CA ALA A 592 7.54 -6.62 -28.13
C ALA A 592 8.29 -5.89 -29.25
N ARG A 593 8.16 -4.56 -29.34
CA ARG A 593 8.87 -3.75 -30.33
C ARG A 593 10.35 -3.56 -30.00
N HIS A 594 10.70 -3.58 -28.71
CA HIS A 594 12.03 -3.19 -28.25
C HIS A 594 12.89 -4.34 -27.71
N VAL A 595 12.28 -5.45 -27.28
CA VAL A 595 12.98 -6.60 -26.69
C VAL A 595 12.84 -7.83 -27.60
N PRO A 596 13.90 -8.31 -28.25
CA PRO A 596 13.81 -9.47 -29.15
C PRO A 596 13.47 -10.76 -28.40
N GLY A 597 12.61 -11.60 -29.02
CA GLY A 597 12.37 -12.98 -28.59
C GLY A 597 11.36 -13.13 -27.47
N ILE A 598 10.65 -12.08 -27.06
CA ILE A 598 9.52 -12.21 -26.13
C ILE A 598 8.27 -12.71 -26.86
N ARG A 599 7.37 -13.37 -26.11
CA ARG A 599 6.11 -13.90 -26.60
C ARG A 599 5.00 -12.89 -26.30
N VAL A 600 4.39 -12.31 -27.32
CA VAL A 600 3.22 -11.46 -27.11
C VAL A 600 1.97 -12.23 -27.51
N PRO A 601 0.93 -12.28 -26.69
CA PRO A 601 -0.34 -12.88 -27.08
C PRO A 601 -0.91 -12.24 -28.34
N ASP A 602 -1.52 -13.05 -29.25
CA ASP A 602 -2.04 -12.61 -30.55
C ASP A 602 -3.00 -11.40 -30.50
N ALA A 603 -3.67 -11.19 -29.38
CA ALA A 603 -4.56 -10.06 -29.13
C ALA A 603 -3.82 -8.69 -29.07
N VAL A 604 -2.53 -8.67 -28.76
CA VAL A 604 -1.70 -7.45 -28.66
C VAL A 604 -1.05 -7.15 -30.02
N ALA A 605 -0.74 -8.18 -30.80
CA ALA A 605 -0.09 -8.04 -32.11
C ALA A 605 -0.97 -7.33 -33.18
N THR A 606 -2.30 -7.32 -33.02
CA THR A 606 -3.23 -6.72 -33.98
C THR A 606 -3.44 -5.22 -33.82
N GLN A 607 -2.98 -4.59 -32.74
CA GLN A 607 -3.08 -3.14 -32.52
C GLN A 607 -1.80 -2.36 -32.88
N ALA A 608 -0.74 -3.05 -33.24
CA ALA A 608 0.58 -2.46 -33.58
C ALA A 608 0.84 -2.30 -35.08
N GLY A 609 -0.25 -2.37 -35.91
CA GLY A 609 -0.19 -2.24 -37.37
C GLY A 609 -0.76 -0.91 -37.89
#